data_95549b25d4b8ddc7a085388fd4157234
#
_entry.id   95549b25d4b8ddc7a085388fd4157234
#
_cell.length_a   1.000
_cell.length_b   1.000
_cell.length_c   1.000
_cell.angle_alpha   90.00
_cell.angle_beta   90.00
_cell.angle_gamma   90.00
#
_symmetry.space_group_name_H-M   'P 1'
#
loop_
_entity.id
_entity.type
_entity.pdbx_description
1 polymer ?
#
loop_
_entity_poly.entity_id
_entity_poly.type
_entity_poly.pdbx_seq_one_letter_code
_entity_poly.pdbx_strand_id
1 'polypeptide(L)'
;YQEIGRAGRDGKPADVHMLYGLDDIRMRRQFIAQDDGNEDHKRREHKRLDSLLAYGEATTCRRVALLTYFGESTQPCGNCDICIDPPTLIDGTKEAAMLLTAIGRTGQVFGAAHIVDVLRGSASEKILARGHDALPVYGAGKEHPKNFWAAFTRQVVASGLLSIDVEGYGGLQLTEKAEPLLNGETGFEYRDIPKIKAAGSRKARVAVAA
;
A
#
# COMPACT_ATOMS: atom_id res chain seq x y z
N TYR A 1 -2.86 12.60 -13.45
CA TYR A 1 -2.81 14.07 -13.61
C TYR A 1 -4.01 14.62 -14.38
N GLN A 2 -4.29 14.12 -15.58
CA GLN A 2 -5.37 14.60 -16.44
C GLN A 2 -6.76 14.49 -15.79
N GLU A 3 -7.03 13.42 -15.04
CA GLU A 3 -8.32 13.23 -14.36
C GLU A 3 -8.51 14.27 -13.24
N ILE A 4 -7.49 14.52 -12.43
CA ILE A 4 -7.52 15.58 -11.42
C ILE A 4 -7.71 16.96 -12.05
N GLY A 5 -7.07 17.23 -13.19
CA GLY A 5 -7.17 18.49 -13.93
C GLY A 5 -8.53 18.75 -14.58
N ARG A 6 -9.49 17.82 -14.50
CA ARG A 6 -10.88 18.03 -14.96
C ARG A 6 -11.77 18.61 -13.86
N ALA A 7 -11.39 18.49 -12.61
CA ALA A 7 -12.15 19.00 -11.47
C ALA A 7 -11.98 20.52 -11.32
N GLY A 8 -13.04 21.22 -10.91
CA GLY A 8 -13.01 22.66 -10.59
C GLY A 8 -12.81 23.60 -11.77
N ARG A 9 -13.01 23.16 -13.03
CA ARG A 9 -12.85 24.01 -14.23
C ARG A 9 -13.87 25.14 -14.33
N ASP A 10 -14.98 25.01 -13.63
CA ASP A 10 -16.03 26.03 -13.51
C ASP A 10 -15.76 27.04 -12.38
N GLY A 11 -14.57 26.97 -11.77
CA GLY A 11 -14.16 27.82 -10.65
C GLY A 11 -14.78 27.45 -9.30
N LYS A 12 -15.54 26.34 -9.24
CA LYS A 12 -16.12 25.86 -7.98
C LYS A 12 -15.15 24.93 -7.24
N PRO A 13 -15.24 24.86 -5.89
CA PRO A 13 -14.51 23.86 -5.13
C PRO A 13 -14.84 22.44 -5.63
N ALA A 14 -13.82 21.58 -5.72
CA ALA A 14 -13.99 20.19 -6.12
C ALA A 14 -13.05 19.29 -5.33
N ASP A 15 -13.59 18.16 -4.86
CA ASP A 15 -12.81 17.14 -4.17
C ASP A 15 -12.45 16.01 -5.14
N VAL A 16 -11.23 15.52 -5.01
CA VAL A 16 -10.73 14.38 -5.79
C VAL A 16 -10.35 13.25 -4.84
N HIS A 17 -10.94 12.09 -5.08
CA HIS A 17 -10.67 10.89 -4.29
C HIS A 17 -10.07 9.79 -5.15
N MET A 18 -9.08 9.08 -4.62
CA MET A 18 -8.52 7.88 -5.22
C MET A 18 -8.72 6.70 -4.26
N LEU A 19 -9.36 5.64 -4.76
CA LEU A 19 -9.59 4.40 -4.00
C LEU A 19 -8.82 3.28 -4.69
N TYR A 20 -8.03 2.53 -3.95
CA TYR A 20 -7.29 1.38 -4.46
C TYR A 20 -6.87 0.44 -3.32
N GLY A 21 -6.63 -0.82 -3.67
CA GLY A 21 -6.11 -1.84 -2.77
C GLY A 21 -4.99 -2.66 -3.41
N LEU A 22 -4.49 -3.65 -2.71
CA LEU A 22 -3.41 -4.51 -3.21
C LEU A 22 -3.84 -5.32 -4.45
N ASP A 23 -5.12 -5.70 -4.53
CA ASP A 23 -5.64 -6.43 -5.69
C ASP A 23 -5.68 -5.56 -6.95
N ASP A 24 -5.99 -4.26 -6.82
CA ASP A 24 -5.95 -3.31 -7.94
C ASP A 24 -4.51 -3.13 -8.45
N ILE A 25 -3.54 -3.04 -7.53
CA ILE A 25 -2.13 -2.97 -7.86
C ILE A 25 -1.70 -4.22 -8.63
N ARG A 26 -2.05 -5.41 -8.12
CA ARG A 26 -1.74 -6.68 -8.77
C ARG A 26 -2.33 -6.75 -10.17
N MET A 27 -3.62 -6.46 -10.30
CA MET A 27 -4.33 -6.48 -11.58
C MET A 27 -3.68 -5.51 -12.58
N ARG A 28 -3.34 -4.30 -12.16
CA ARG A 28 -2.68 -3.33 -13.04
C ARG A 28 -1.30 -3.81 -13.50
N ARG A 29 -0.51 -4.42 -12.61
CA ARG A 29 0.78 -5.02 -13.00
C ARG A 29 0.61 -6.16 -13.99
N GLN A 30 -0.41 -7.00 -13.85
CA GLN A 30 -0.72 -8.06 -14.81
C GLN A 30 -1.06 -7.48 -16.20
N PHE A 31 -1.84 -6.41 -16.27
CA PHE A 31 -2.11 -5.75 -17.56
C PHE A 31 -0.84 -5.21 -18.21
N ILE A 32 0.07 -4.62 -17.45
CA ILE A 32 1.36 -4.16 -17.99
C ILE A 32 2.19 -5.35 -18.50
N ALA A 33 2.23 -6.46 -17.78
CA ALA A 33 2.97 -7.66 -18.19
C ALA A 33 2.42 -8.29 -19.46
N GLN A 34 1.09 -8.25 -19.67
CA GLN A 34 0.38 -8.78 -20.84
C GLN A 34 0.36 -7.81 -22.03
N ASP A 35 0.85 -6.58 -21.88
CA ASP A 35 0.93 -5.60 -22.96
C ASP A 35 1.90 -6.08 -24.05
N ASP A 36 1.56 -5.83 -25.32
CA ASP A 36 2.38 -6.22 -26.49
C ASP A 36 3.64 -5.36 -26.65
N GLY A 37 3.84 -4.35 -25.80
CA GLY A 37 5.01 -3.51 -25.79
C GLY A 37 6.30 -4.26 -25.44
N ASN A 38 7.44 -3.72 -25.89
CA ASN A 38 8.74 -4.28 -25.54
C ASN A 38 9.06 -4.11 -24.04
N GLU A 39 10.10 -4.79 -23.57
CA GLU A 39 10.50 -4.79 -22.16
C GLU A 39 10.81 -3.40 -21.60
N ASP A 40 11.34 -2.49 -22.42
CA ASP A 40 11.57 -1.10 -22.02
C ASP A 40 10.27 -0.32 -21.83
N HIS A 41 9.25 -0.60 -22.64
CA HIS A 41 7.90 -0.06 -22.44
C HIS A 41 7.30 -0.57 -21.14
N LYS A 42 7.29 -1.87 -20.92
CA LYS A 42 6.77 -2.50 -19.68
C LYS A 42 7.47 -1.95 -18.44
N ARG A 43 8.80 -1.81 -18.48
CA ARG A 43 9.60 -1.23 -17.38
C ARG A 43 9.18 0.22 -17.08
N ARG A 44 8.94 1.03 -18.09
CA ARG A 44 8.44 2.41 -17.92
C ARG A 44 7.05 2.44 -17.30
N GLU A 45 6.15 1.56 -17.75
CA GLU A 45 4.79 1.49 -17.20
C GLU A 45 4.78 1.02 -15.73
N HIS A 46 5.61 0.03 -15.38
CA HIS A 46 5.80 -0.36 -13.98
C HIS A 46 6.31 0.81 -13.13
N LYS A 47 7.31 1.56 -13.60
CA LYS A 47 7.83 2.74 -12.90
C LYS A 47 6.79 3.85 -12.73
N ARG A 48 5.92 4.05 -13.73
CA ARG A 48 4.78 4.98 -13.63
C ARG A 48 3.78 4.55 -12.58
N LEU A 49 3.48 3.25 -12.53
CA LEU A 49 2.60 2.69 -11.49
C LEU A 49 3.22 2.87 -10.10
N ASP A 50 4.50 2.58 -9.92
CA ASP A 50 5.21 2.78 -8.66
C ASP A 50 5.15 4.25 -8.21
N SER A 51 5.33 5.19 -9.13
CA SER A 51 5.22 6.62 -8.84
C SER A 51 3.80 7.03 -8.43
N LEU A 52 2.76 6.42 -9.04
CA LEU A 52 1.37 6.64 -8.65
C LEU A 52 1.07 6.09 -7.24
N LEU A 53 1.60 4.93 -6.91
CA LEU A 53 1.47 4.33 -5.57
C LEU A 53 2.18 5.19 -4.53
N ALA A 54 3.41 5.61 -4.81
CA ALA A 54 4.16 6.52 -3.95
C ALA A 54 3.40 7.85 -3.73
N TYR A 55 2.78 8.40 -4.78
CA TYR A 55 1.91 9.56 -4.67
C TYR A 55 0.68 9.28 -3.77
N GLY A 56 0.02 8.13 -3.94
CA GLY A 56 -1.13 7.72 -3.13
C GLY A 56 -0.82 7.55 -1.65
N GLU A 57 0.37 7.07 -1.31
CA GLU A 57 0.83 6.86 0.06
C GLU A 57 1.75 7.98 0.59
N ALA A 58 1.98 9.05 -0.19
CA ALA A 58 2.83 10.15 0.22
C ALA A 58 2.37 10.76 1.55
N THR A 59 3.33 11.12 2.38
CA THR A 59 3.15 11.82 3.67
C THR A 59 3.41 13.32 3.57
N THR A 60 3.81 13.78 2.37
CA THR A 60 4.06 15.18 2.03
C THR A 60 2.96 15.73 1.12
N CYS A 61 2.92 17.05 0.98
CA CYS A 61 1.94 17.74 0.15
C CYS A 61 1.74 17.07 -1.21
N ARG A 62 0.49 16.76 -1.59
CA ARG A 62 0.13 16.12 -2.87
C ARG A 62 0.64 16.90 -4.08
N ARG A 63 0.56 18.23 -4.05
CA ARG A 63 1.05 19.05 -5.15
C ARG A 63 2.58 19.00 -5.25
N VAL A 64 3.29 19.04 -4.12
CA VAL A 64 4.75 18.88 -4.11
C VAL A 64 5.13 17.53 -4.71
N ALA A 65 4.54 16.42 -4.24
CA ALA A 65 4.80 15.08 -4.75
C ALA A 65 4.55 14.97 -6.27
N LEU A 66 3.44 15.54 -6.74
CA LEU A 66 3.08 15.52 -8.16
C LEU A 66 4.05 16.33 -9.03
N LEU A 67 4.35 17.56 -8.64
CA LEU A 67 5.22 18.44 -9.43
C LEU A 67 6.69 17.97 -9.41
N THR A 68 7.16 17.43 -8.29
CA THR A 68 8.48 16.79 -8.21
C THR A 68 8.60 15.61 -9.19
N TYR A 69 7.54 14.83 -9.40
CA TYR A 69 7.54 13.78 -10.42
C TYR A 69 7.78 14.32 -11.82
N PHE A 70 7.31 15.53 -12.12
CA PHE A 70 7.57 16.24 -13.40
C PHE A 70 8.86 17.08 -13.42
N GLY A 71 9.66 17.00 -12.35
CA GLY A 71 10.93 17.76 -12.25
C GLY A 71 10.78 19.22 -11.81
N GLU A 72 9.59 19.57 -11.31
CA GLU A 72 9.30 20.93 -10.84
C GLU A 72 9.41 21.03 -9.31
N SER A 73 9.93 22.15 -8.83
CA SER A 73 9.96 22.48 -7.39
C SER A 73 8.80 23.41 -7.03
N THR A 74 8.15 23.17 -5.91
CA THR A 74 7.06 24.02 -5.41
C THR A 74 6.96 23.98 -3.90
N GLN A 75 6.22 24.94 -3.35
CA GLN A 75 5.88 24.96 -1.92
C GLN A 75 4.58 24.17 -1.65
N PRO A 76 4.35 23.73 -0.41
CA PRO A 76 3.10 23.10 0.00
C PRO A 76 1.87 23.93 -0.40
N CYS A 77 0.82 23.27 -0.88
CA CYS A 77 -0.34 23.93 -1.49
C CYS A 77 -1.37 24.51 -0.47
N GLY A 78 -1.32 24.06 0.78
CA GLY A 78 -2.23 24.49 1.84
C GLY A 78 -3.67 23.96 1.73
N ASN A 79 -4.03 23.19 0.66
CA ASN A 79 -5.42 22.78 0.41
C ASN A 79 -5.60 21.31 0.06
N CYS A 80 -4.55 20.47 0.06
CA CYS A 80 -4.72 19.02 -0.06
C CYS A 80 -4.93 18.37 1.32
N ASP A 81 -5.37 17.13 1.32
CA ASP A 81 -5.58 16.32 2.53
C ASP A 81 -4.38 16.40 3.50
N ILE A 82 -3.17 16.23 2.99
CA ILE A 82 -1.93 16.25 3.79
C ILE A 82 -1.61 17.65 4.35
N CYS A 83 -1.95 18.72 3.65
CA CYS A 83 -1.72 20.07 4.16
C CYS A 83 -2.76 20.50 5.18
N ILE A 84 -4.01 20.03 5.04
CA ILE A 84 -5.12 20.37 5.94
C ILE A 84 -5.05 19.53 7.21
N ASP A 85 -4.78 18.24 7.08
CA ASP A 85 -4.68 17.27 8.17
C ASP A 85 -3.43 16.39 7.97
N PRO A 86 -2.25 16.87 8.41
CA PRO A 86 -1.01 16.15 8.27
C PRO A 86 -1.08 14.78 8.97
N PRO A 87 -0.70 13.69 8.30
CA PRO A 87 -0.78 12.37 8.90
C PRO A 87 0.22 12.21 10.04
N THR A 88 -0.21 11.57 11.11
CA THR A 88 0.71 11.09 12.14
C THR A 88 1.54 9.95 11.59
N LEU A 89 2.86 10.08 11.67
CA LEU A 89 3.81 9.02 11.35
C LEU A 89 4.11 8.21 12.60
N ILE A 90 4.09 6.90 12.45
CA ILE A 90 4.32 5.93 13.52
C ILE A 90 5.49 5.05 13.09
N ASP A 91 6.42 4.81 14.01
CA ASP A 91 7.48 3.83 13.80
C ASP A 91 6.86 2.43 13.65
N GLY A 92 7.01 1.86 12.48
CA GLY A 92 6.56 0.53 12.09
C GLY A 92 7.70 -0.42 11.75
N THR A 93 8.92 -0.09 12.19
CA THR A 93 10.10 -0.89 11.87
C THR A 93 9.96 -2.35 12.30
N LYS A 94 9.40 -2.58 13.49
CA LYS A 94 9.14 -3.94 14.00
C LYS A 94 8.11 -4.68 13.14
N GLU A 95 7.00 -4.04 12.80
CA GLU A 95 5.94 -4.61 11.96
C GLU A 95 6.45 -4.88 10.54
N ALA A 96 7.26 -3.96 9.98
CA ALA A 96 7.88 -4.15 8.68
C ALA A 96 8.84 -5.34 8.69
N ALA A 97 9.71 -5.45 9.69
CA ALA A 97 10.62 -6.58 9.83
C ALA A 97 9.86 -7.93 9.96
N MET A 98 8.76 -7.97 10.73
CA MET A 98 7.90 -9.17 10.82
C MET A 98 7.29 -9.52 9.47
N LEU A 99 6.74 -8.53 8.74
CA LEU A 99 6.13 -8.72 7.42
C LEU A 99 7.15 -9.24 6.40
N LEU A 100 8.30 -8.58 6.29
CA LEU A 100 9.37 -8.97 5.37
C LEU A 100 9.92 -10.36 5.70
N THR A 101 10.11 -10.68 6.99
CA THR A 101 10.55 -12.00 7.43
C THR A 101 9.52 -13.07 7.06
N ALA A 102 8.22 -12.84 7.27
CA ALA A 102 7.17 -13.77 6.88
C ALA A 102 7.18 -14.05 5.38
N ILE A 103 7.32 -13.00 4.56
CA ILE A 103 7.41 -13.13 3.10
C ILE A 103 8.64 -13.96 2.69
N GLY A 104 9.82 -13.64 3.23
CA GLY A 104 11.04 -14.39 2.95
C GLY A 104 10.94 -15.86 3.35
N ARG A 105 10.44 -16.14 4.56
CA ARG A 105 10.31 -17.51 5.11
C ARG A 105 9.24 -18.35 4.41
N THR A 106 8.26 -17.74 3.78
CA THR A 106 7.24 -18.44 2.98
C THR A 106 7.62 -18.58 1.51
N GLY A 107 8.85 -18.22 1.11
CA GLY A 107 9.39 -18.42 -0.23
C GLY A 107 8.99 -17.36 -1.25
N GLN A 108 8.42 -16.22 -0.84
CA GLN A 108 8.12 -15.06 -1.69
C GLN A 108 7.12 -15.37 -2.84
N VAL A 109 6.26 -16.37 -2.65
CA VAL A 109 5.28 -16.81 -3.67
C VAL A 109 3.83 -16.55 -3.25
N PHE A 110 3.60 -16.06 -2.04
CA PHE A 110 2.26 -15.87 -1.50
C PHE A 110 1.83 -14.41 -1.52
N GLY A 111 0.55 -14.20 -1.83
CA GLY A 111 -0.09 -12.88 -1.75
C GLY A 111 -0.33 -12.43 -0.30
N ALA A 112 -0.63 -11.14 -0.14
CA ALA A 112 -0.78 -10.48 1.14
C ALA A 112 -1.75 -11.19 2.11
N ALA A 113 -2.87 -11.72 1.63
CA ALA A 113 -3.85 -12.39 2.48
C ALA A 113 -3.25 -13.60 3.22
N HIS A 114 -2.45 -14.42 2.52
CA HIS A 114 -1.78 -15.57 3.11
C HIS A 114 -0.72 -15.15 4.13
N ILE A 115 0.10 -14.16 3.81
CA ILE A 115 1.12 -13.63 4.72
C ILE A 115 0.49 -13.05 5.99
N VAL A 116 -0.62 -12.31 5.85
CA VAL A 116 -1.39 -11.79 6.98
C VAL A 116 -1.96 -12.90 7.84
N ASP A 117 -2.45 -13.98 7.24
CA ASP A 117 -2.94 -15.14 7.98
C ASP A 117 -1.81 -15.84 8.76
N VAL A 118 -0.58 -15.95 8.21
CA VAL A 118 0.62 -16.43 8.95
C VAL A 118 0.92 -15.52 10.13
N LEU A 119 1.05 -14.21 9.91
CA LEU A 119 1.36 -13.23 10.97
C LEU A 119 0.33 -13.23 12.09
N ARG A 120 -0.93 -13.49 11.78
CA ARG A 120 -2.01 -13.52 12.77
C ARG A 120 -2.23 -14.87 13.42
N GLY A 121 -1.48 -15.90 13.03
CA GLY A 121 -1.60 -17.24 13.60
C GLY A 121 -2.91 -17.93 13.20
N SER A 122 -3.33 -17.81 11.93
CA SER A 122 -4.52 -18.46 11.41
C SER A 122 -4.29 -19.96 11.23
N ALA A 123 -5.12 -20.80 11.83
CA ALA A 123 -5.10 -22.26 11.68
C ALA A 123 -5.85 -22.74 10.42
N SER A 124 -5.80 -21.97 9.32
CA SER A 124 -6.42 -22.39 8.07
C SER A 124 -5.71 -23.62 7.47
N GLU A 125 -6.45 -24.47 6.76
CA GLU A 125 -5.91 -25.65 6.09
C GLU A 125 -4.70 -25.33 5.22
N LYS A 126 -4.73 -24.19 4.51
CA LYS A 126 -3.62 -23.74 3.64
C LYS A 126 -2.33 -23.45 4.43
N ILE A 127 -2.44 -22.93 5.65
CA ILE A 127 -1.28 -22.66 6.51
C ILE A 127 -0.70 -23.96 7.02
N LEU A 128 -1.55 -24.84 7.55
CA LEU A 128 -1.15 -26.12 8.15
C LEU A 128 -0.55 -27.07 7.11
N ALA A 129 -1.18 -27.21 5.95
CA ALA A 129 -0.71 -28.07 4.85
C ALA A 129 0.69 -27.67 4.33
N ARG A 130 1.13 -26.44 4.56
CA ARG A 130 2.45 -25.91 4.15
C ARG A 130 3.45 -25.84 5.29
N GLY A 131 3.06 -26.20 6.51
CA GLY A 131 3.92 -26.11 7.70
C GLY A 131 4.24 -24.67 8.11
N HIS A 132 3.46 -23.68 7.67
CA HIS A 132 3.72 -22.28 7.98
C HIS A 132 3.35 -21.91 9.42
N ASP A 133 2.63 -22.74 10.12
CA ASP A 133 2.35 -22.68 11.56
C ASP A 133 3.61 -22.96 12.41
N ALA A 134 4.63 -23.61 11.85
CA ALA A 134 5.91 -23.82 12.51
C ALA A 134 6.92 -22.66 12.32
N LEU A 135 6.59 -21.65 11.55
CA LEU A 135 7.49 -20.51 11.32
C LEU A 135 7.62 -19.63 12.59
N PRO A 136 8.81 -19.09 12.92
CA PRO A 136 8.99 -18.23 14.09
C PRO A 136 8.11 -16.97 14.09
N VAL A 137 7.68 -16.52 12.90
CA VAL A 137 6.81 -15.36 12.72
C VAL A 137 5.32 -15.70 12.77
N TYR A 138 4.96 -16.97 12.89
CA TYR A 138 3.56 -17.38 13.01
C TYR A 138 2.93 -16.82 14.27
N GLY A 139 1.84 -16.07 14.10
CA GLY A 139 1.13 -15.40 15.18
C GLY A 139 1.86 -14.20 15.82
N ALA A 140 3.04 -13.82 15.33
CA ALA A 140 3.80 -12.70 15.87
C ALA A 140 3.08 -11.34 15.72
N GLY A 141 2.21 -11.21 14.73
CA GLY A 141 1.43 -10.01 14.44
C GLY A 141 -0.04 -10.09 14.82
N LYS A 142 -0.44 -11.00 15.71
CA LYS A 142 -1.85 -11.24 16.10
C LYS A 142 -2.52 -10.04 16.79
N GLU A 143 -1.76 -9.15 17.40
CA GLU A 143 -2.22 -7.91 18.05
C GLU A 143 -2.86 -6.94 17.08
N HIS A 144 -2.46 -6.98 15.80
CA HIS A 144 -3.03 -6.14 14.77
C HIS A 144 -4.15 -6.86 13.99
N PRO A 145 -5.26 -6.16 13.66
CA PRO A 145 -6.34 -6.74 12.86
C PRO A 145 -5.96 -6.87 11.38
N LYS A 146 -6.70 -7.68 10.61
CA LYS A 146 -6.44 -7.91 9.17
C LYS A 146 -6.40 -6.62 8.35
N ASN A 147 -7.28 -5.67 8.64
CA ASN A 147 -7.33 -4.38 7.93
C ASN A 147 -6.08 -3.52 8.20
N PHE A 148 -5.50 -3.58 9.40
CA PHE A 148 -4.21 -2.97 9.68
C PHE A 148 -3.13 -3.55 8.76
N TRP A 149 -2.96 -4.87 8.76
CA TRP A 149 -1.95 -5.53 7.95
C TRP A 149 -2.13 -5.26 6.44
N ALA A 150 -3.37 -5.23 5.95
CA ALA A 150 -3.65 -4.90 4.54
C ALA A 150 -3.21 -3.48 4.18
N ALA A 151 -3.55 -2.49 5.00
CA ALA A 151 -3.16 -1.10 4.80
C ALA A 151 -1.65 -0.88 5.01
N PHE A 152 -1.06 -1.55 5.99
CA PHE A 152 0.38 -1.52 6.28
C PHE A 152 1.19 -2.11 5.11
N THR A 153 0.80 -3.31 4.62
CA THR A 153 1.45 -3.95 3.47
C THR A 153 1.41 -3.05 2.23
N ARG A 154 0.30 -2.34 1.99
CA ARG A 154 0.20 -1.38 0.88
C ARG A 154 1.22 -0.25 1.01
N GLN A 155 1.44 0.30 2.21
CA GLN A 155 2.44 1.33 2.45
C GLN A 155 3.86 0.78 2.27
N VAL A 156 4.13 -0.45 2.71
CA VAL A 156 5.43 -1.13 2.50
C VAL A 156 5.68 -1.41 1.01
N VAL A 157 4.66 -1.77 0.22
CA VAL A 157 4.76 -1.88 -1.24
C VAL A 157 5.05 -0.52 -1.88
N ALA A 158 4.34 0.53 -1.45
CA ALA A 158 4.50 1.89 -1.98
C ALA A 158 5.88 2.50 -1.65
N SER A 159 6.50 2.12 -0.52
CA SER A 159 7.88 2.52 -0.18
C SER A 159 8.95 1.82 -1.04
N GLY A 160 8.55 0.77 -1.77
CA GLY A 160 9.44 -0.02 -2.60
C GLY A 160 10.25 -1.08 -1.85
N LEU A 161 9.95 -1.37 -0.59
CA LEU A 161 10.53 -2.50 0.16
C LEU A 161 10.01 -3.85 -0.36
N LEU A 162 8.80 -3.85 -0.93
CA LEU A 162 8.16 -5.01 -1.53
C LEU A 162 7.77 -4.73 -2.98
N SER A 163 7.82 -5.78 -3.79
CA SER A 163 7.21 -5.83 -5.11
C SER A 163 6.13 -6.91 -5.14
N ILE A 164 5.27 -6.84 -6.17
CA ILE A 164 4.25 -7.86 -6.42
C ILE A 164 4.66 -8.64 -7.67
N ASP A 165 4.81 -9.95 -7.53
CA ASP A 165 5.11 -10.84 -8.65
C ASP A 165 3.96 -10.83 -9.67
N VAL A 166 4.29 -10.57 -10.93
CA VAL A 166 3.33 -10.48 -12.03
C VAL A 166 3.34 -11.71 -12.93
N GLU A 167 4.44 -12.45 -12.96
CA GLU A 167 4.59 -13.65 -13.77
C GLU A 167 3.96 -14.88 -13.08
N GLY A 168 3.90 -14.85 -11.75
CA GLY A 168 3.28 -15.89 -10.93
C GLY A 168 1.85 -15.54 -10.47
N TYR A 169 1.51 -15.98 -9.26
CA TYR A 169 0.16 -15.83 -8.69
C TYR A 169 -0.03 -14.55 -7.86
N GLY A 170 0.79 -13.53 -8.06
CA GLY A 170 0.71 -12.27 -7.32
C GLY A 170 1.34 -12.35 -5.93
N GLY A 171 2.39 -13.14 -5.79
CA GLY A 171 3.18 -13.25 -4.56
C GLY A 171 3.86 -11.92 -4.21
N LEU A 172 4.06 -11.67 -2.92
CA LEU A 172 4.89 -10.57 -2.45
C LEU A 172 6.36 -10.99 -2.46
N GLN A 173 7.21 -10.15 -3.02
CA GLN A 173 8.65 -10.37 -3.13
C GLN A 173 9.42 -9.24 -2.43
N LEU A 174 10.53 -9.58 -1.79
CA LEU A 174 11.47 -8.62 -1.22
C LEU A 174 12.24 -7.92 -2.34
N THR A 175 12.44 -6.62 -2.20
CA THR A 175 13.38 -5.87 -3.06
C THR A 175 14.74 -5.73 -2.36
N GLU A 176 15.74 -5.26 -3.09
CA GLU A 176 17.05 -4.93 -2.51
C GLU A 176 16.95 -3.90 -1.36
N LYS A 177 15.95 -3.03 -1.38
CA LYS A 177 15.70 -2.04 -0.32
C LYS A 177 15.24 -2.66 1.01
N ALA A 178 14.77 -3.90 1.01
CA ALA A 178 14.33 -4.58 2.23
C ALA A 178 15.50 -5.04 3.11
N GLU A 179 16.67 -5.29 2.52
CA GLU A 179 17.83 -5.83 3.22
C GLU A 179 18.33 -4.93 4.35
N PRO A 180 18.54 -3.60 4.16
CA PRO A 180 18.99 -2.71 5.23
C PRO A 180 18.01 -2.68 6.42
N LEU A 181 16.70 -2.79 6.18
CA LEU A 181 15.71 -2.84 7.25
C LEU A 181 15.79 -4.17 8.01
N LEU A 182 15.93 -5.28 7.32
CA LEU A 182 16.08 -6.60 7.95
C LEU A 182 17.36 -6.70 8.78
N ASN A 183 18.42 -6.00 8.38
CA ASN A 183 19.69 -5.91 9.11
C ASN A 183 19.64 -4.90 10.28
N GLY A 184 18.54 -4.15 10.44
CA GLY A 184 18.41 -3.12 11.48
C GLY A 184 19.17 -1.82 11.20
N GLU A 185 19.58 -1.59 9.96
CA GLU A 185 20.32 -0.40 9.53
C GLU A 185 19.39 0.79 9.23
N THR A 186 18.14 0.51 8.88
CA THR A 186 17.12 1.52 8.56
C THR A 186 15.80 1.22 9.25
N GLY A 187 15.03 2.27 9.54
CA GLY A 187 13.68 2.17 10.06
C GLY A 187 12.61 2.30 8.97
N PHE A 188 11.37 2.08 9.35
CA PHE A 188 10.19 2.28 8.52
C PHE A 188 9.12 3.02 9.30
N GLU A 189 8.67 4.15 8.77
CA GLU A 189 7.53 4.89 9.30
C GLU A 189 6.30 4.73 8.39
N TYR A 190 5.14 4.60 9.00
CA TYR A 190 3.87 4.50 8.28
C TYR A 190 2.88 5.55 8.77
N ARG A 191 1.95 5.93 7.90
CA ARG A 191 0.81 6.77 8.29
C ARG A 191 -0.12 5.98 9.19
N ASP A 192 -0.61 6.63 10.25
CA ASP A 192 -1.64 6.03 11.11
C ASP A 192 -2.80 5.48 10.27
N ILE A 193 -3.17 4.25 10.58
CA ILE A 193 -4.24 3.53 9.89
C ILE A 193 -5.51 3.72 10.71
N PRO A 194 -6.48 4.53 10.24
CA PRO A 194 -7.70 4.77 10.97
C PRO A 194 -8.39 3.45 11.33
N LYS A 195 -8.67 3.25 12.62
CA LYS A 195 -9.50 2.14 13.07
C LYS A 195 -10.87 2.33 12.43
N ILE A 196 -11.24 1.45 11.48
CA ILE A 196 -12.58 1.45 10.90
C ILE A 196 -13.54 1.19 12.06
N LYS A 197 -14.22 2.25 12.54
CA LYS A 197 -15.37 2.08 13.42
C LYS A 197 -16.37 1.27 12.62
N ALA A 198 -16.82 0.12 13.17
CA ALA A 198 -17.87 -0.69 12.56
C ALA A 198 -19.01 0.28 12.17
N ALA A 199 -19.40 0.26 10.90
CA ALA A 199 -20.44 1.15 10.39
C ALA A 199 -21.69 0.93 11.24
N GLY A 200 -21.98 1.88 12.13
CA GLY A 200 -23.24 1.93 12.84
C GLY A 200 -24.34 1.90 11.80
N SER A 201 -25.34 1.06 12.01
CA SER A 201 -26.41 0.72 11.08
C SER A 201 -26.92 1.96 10.33
N ARG A 202 -27.08 1.82 9.04
CA ARG A 202 -27.53 2.81 8.03
C ARG A 202 -28.94 3.38 8.24
N LYS A 203 -29.35 3.59 9.51
CA LYS A 203 -30.74 4.05 9.87
C LYS A 203 -30.90 5.54 10.21
N ALA A 204 -29.92 6.40 9.95
CA ALA A 204 -30.04 7.81 10.30
C ALA A 204 -29.50 8.75 9.21
N ARG A 205 -30.02 8.68 7.99
CA ARG A 205 -29.82 9.73 6.96
C ARG A 205 -30.98 9.81 5.96
N VAL A 206 -32.21 9.80 6.46
CA VAL A 206 -33.38 10.24 5.68
C VAL A 206 -34.24 11.07 6.63
N ALA A 207 -33.84 12.29 6.89
CA ALA A 207 -34.69 13.34 7.45
C ALA A 207 -33.90 14.63 7.49
N VAL A 208 -33.69 15.28 6.31
CA VAL A 208 -33.65 16.73 6.16
C VAL A 208 -33.81 17.00 4.65
N ALA A 209 -35.01 17.12 4.18
CA ALA A 209 -35.44 17.92 3.02
C ALA A 209 -36.95 18.02 3.11
N ALA A 210 -37.41 19.05 3.78
CA ALA A 210 -38.71 19.72 3.61
C ALA A 210 -38.46 21.19 3.82
#